data_16ceaf11e735f05827f39b551e19ea6d
#
_entry.id   16ceaf11e735f05827f39b551e19ea6d
#
_cell.length_a   1.000
_cell.length_b   1.000
_cell.length_c   1.000
_cell.angle_alpha   90.00
_cell.angle_beta   90.00
_cell.angle_gamma   90.00
#
_symmetry.space_group_name_H-M   'P 1'
#
loop_
_entity.id
_entity.type
_entity.pdbx_description
1 polymer ?
#
loop_
_entity_poly.entity_id
_entity_poly.type
_entity_poly.pdbx_seq_one_letter_code
_entity_poly.pdbx_strand_id
1 'polypeptide(L)'
;AAHLGSDETEVYFEKGESLSLKVKSSEITETTRAQSLGLGLRVIKNNRQGYAYTASFTPEAIKNTINLALNYTAYSDPNPYLTLVEKQNYPEVQTYDEKIAQTSLDDKIYLACQCESAVLSKPNIAKVEHTAYQEAVSEIWLYNSHNVAAHEQSSYCALSCTALGTDGSDRDNGSGFCQATSLSAPDPQICTEMTAKRATVLLGARGIASAKCAVVLDPY
;
A
#
# COMPACT_ATOMS: atom_id res chain seq x y z
N ALA A 1 -22.84 -16.96 11.60
CA ALA A 1 -22.46 -18.03 10.66
C ALA A 1 -22.53 -19.40 11.35
N ALA A 2 -21.91 -19.57 12.51
CA ALA A 2 -21.94 -20.86 13.25
C ALA A 2 -23.37 -21.39 13.47
N HIS A 3 -24.29 -20.56 13.91
CA HIS A 3 -25.71 -20.94 14.06
C HIS A 3 -26.43 -21.27 12.71
N LEU A 4 -25.81 -20.94 11.58
CA LEU A 4 -26.32 -21.24 10.24
C LEU A 4 -25.60 -22.43 9.58
N GLY A 5 -24.77 -23.17 10.35
CA GLY A 5 -24.22 -24.46 9.96
C GLY A 5 -22.87 -24.40 9.25
N SER A 6 -22.00 -23.44 9.57
CA SER A 6 -20.57 -23.52 9.29
C SER A 6 -19.84 -24.32 10.36
N ASP A 7 -18.77 -25.02 9.99
CA ASP A 7 -17.89 -25.71 10.92
C ASP A 7 -16.93 -24.70 11.56
N GLU A 8 -16.32 -23.82 10.73
CA GLU A 8 -15.44 -22.75 11.16
C GLU A 8 -15.84 -21.42 10.50
N THR A 9 -15.56 -20.32 11.18
CA THR A 9 -15.90 -18.97 10.70
C THR A 9 -14.83 -17.98 11.09
N GLU A 10 -14.47 -17.10 10.14
CA GLU A 10 -13.58 -15.98 10.36
C GLU A 10 -14.21 -14.70 9.82
N VAL A 11 -14.09 -13.63 10.59
CA VAL A 11 -14.52 -12.28 10.23
C VAL A 11 -13.29 -11.39 10.18
N TYR A 12 -13.10 -10.74 9.05
CA TYR A 12 -12.11 -9.70 8.82
C TYR A 12 -12.84 -8.39 8.61
N PHE A 13 -12.55 -7.41 9.44
CA PHE A 13 -13.09 -6.06 9.32
C PHE A 13 -11.94 -5.09 9.11
N GLU A 14 -12.08 -4.20 8.15
CA GLU A 14 -11.08 -3.18 7.84
C GLU A 14 -11.72 -1.81 7.71
N LYS A 15 -11.06 -0.82 8.30
CA LYS A 15 -11.30 0.60 8.09
C LYS A 15 -10.00 1.22 7.60
N GLY A 16 -10.04 1.98 6.51
CA GLY A 16 -8.88 2.65 5.94
C GLY A 16 -9.17 4.10 5.57
N GLU A 17 -8.16 4.94 5.71
CA GLU A 17 -8.15 6.31 5.21
C GLU A 17 -6.85 6.54 4.45
N SER A 18 -6.92 7.19 3.30
CA SER A 18 -5.75 7.52 2.51
C SER A 18 -5.82 8.93 1.93
N LEU A 19 -4.65 9.52 1.78
CA LEU A 19 -4.43 10.77 1.08
C LEU A 19 -3.34 10.56 0.03
N SER A 20 -3.58 11.04 -1.17
CA SER A 20 -2.57 11.18 -2.21
C SER A 20 -2.63 12.60 -2.75
N LEU A 21 -1.49 13.25 -2.87
CA LEU A 21 -1.37 14.55 -3.50
C LEU A 21 -0.21 14.53 -4.50
N LYS A 22 -0.38 15.24 -5.61
CA LYS A 22 0.68 15.44 -6.60
C LYS A 22 0.97 16.92 -6.75
N VAL A 23 2.24 17.22 -6.84
CA VAL A 23 2.78 18.57 -7.03
C VAL A 23 3.57 18.59 -8.33
N LYS A 24 3.45 19.68 -9.06
CA LYS A 24 4.25 19.99 -10.24
C LYS A 24 4.43 21.49 -10.33
N SER A 25 5.68 21.95 -10.50
CA SER A 25 6.03 23.38 -10.53
C SER A 25 5.56 24.13 -9.29
N SER A 26 5.71 23.46 -8.12
CA SER A 26 5.26 23.95 -6.80
C SER A 26 3.75 24.19 -6.68
N GLU A 27 2.94 23.66 -7.59
CA GLU A 27 1.49 23.76 -7.57
C GLU A 27 0.87 22.36 -7.41
N ILE A 28 -0.22 22.26 -6.66
CA ILE A 28 -0.98 21.02 -6.50
C ILE A 28 -1.73 20.76 -7.81
N THR A 29 -1.46 19.61 -8.44
CA THR A 29 -2.14 19.18 -9.66
C THR A 29 -3.22 18.15 -9.41
N GLU A 30 -3.12 17.41 -8.31
CA GLU A 30 -4.08 16.38 -7.95
C GLU A 30 -4.11 16.18 -6.44
N THR A 31 -5.29 16.02 -5.88
CA THR A 31 -5.49 15.60 -4.49
C THR A 31 -6.62 14.59 -4.42
N THR A 32 -6.36 13.43 -3.86
CA THR A 32 -7.35 12.38 -3.65
C THR A 32 -7.37 11.99 -2.18
N ARG A 33 -8.54 12.03 -1.57
CA ARG A 33 -8.80 11.43 -0.26
C ARG A 33 -9.80 10.30 -0.43
N ALA A 34 -9.51 9.17 0.17
CA ALA A 34 -10.39 8.02 0.13
C ALA A 34 -10.58 7.44 1.54
N GLN A 35 -11.77 6.94 1.79
CA GLN A 35 -12.09 6.16 2.98
C GLN A 35 -12.62 4.81 2.52
N SER A 36 -12.17 3.75 3.15
CA SER A 36 -12.64 2.40 2.93
C SER A 36 -13.16 1.81 4.23
N LEU A 37 -14.21 1.04 4.12
CA LEU A 37 -14.79 0.30 5.22
C LEU A 37 -15.37 -0.98 4.66
N GLY A 38 -14.95 -2.13 5.19
CA GLY A 38 -15.39 -3.41 4.67
C GLY A 38 -15.36 -4.51 5.72
N LEU A 39 -16.23 -5.48 5.53
CA LEU A 39 -16.30 -6.70 6.30
C LEU A 39 -16.21 -7.87 5.34
N GLY A 40 -15.19 -8.71 5.51
CA GLY A 40 -15.03 -10.00 4.86
C GLY A 40 -15.43 -11.12 5.81
N LEU A 41 -16.11 -12.11 5.29
CA LEU A 41 -16.49 -13.32 6.01
C LEU A 41 -15.96 -14.53 5.26
N ARG A 42 -15.19 -15.37 5.95
CA ARG A 42 -14.74 -16.66 5.49
C ARG A 42 -15.40 -17.75 6.33
N VAL A 43 -15.96 -18.74 5.68
CA VAL A 43 -16.57 -19.90 6.33
C VAL A 43 -15.97 -21.18 5.77
N ILE A 44 -15.81 -22.17 6.64
CA ILE A 44 -15.45 -23.54 6.25
C ILE A 44 -16.62 -24.44 6.62
N LYS A 45 -17.01 -25.27 5.68
CA LYS A 45 -18.09 -26.27 5.86
C LYS A 45 -17.76 -27.52 5.06
N ASN A 46 -17.73 -28.69 5.71
CA ASN A 46 -17.42 -29.95 5.07
C ASN A 46 -16.10 -29.90 4.26
N ASN A 47 -15.04 -29.36 4.84
CA ASN A 47 -13.72 -29.14 4.23
C ASN A 47 -13.76 -28.25 2.96
N ARG A 48 -14.77 -27.42 2.80
CA ARG A 48 -14.94 -26.49 1.66
C ARG A 48 -15.00 -25.05 2.17
N GLN A 49 -14.34 -24.16 1.48
CA GLN A 49 -14.30 -22.73 1.85
C GLN A 49 -15.31 -21.94 1.04
N GLY A 50 -16.01 -21.03 1.71
CA GLY A 50 -16.77 -19.96 1.07
C GLY A 50 -16.34 -18.60 1.63
N TYR A 51 -16.34 -17.59 0.79
CA TYR A 51 -15.98 -16.23 1.14
C TYR A 51 -16.98 -15.26 0.54
N ALA A 52 -17.37 -14.26 1.32
CA ALA A 52 -18.15 -13.12 0.86
C ALA A 52 -17.77 -11.87 1.64
N TYR A 53 -18.06 -10.70 1.09
CA TYR A 53 -17.77 -9.42 1.72
C TYR A 53 -18.90 -8.42 1.51
N THR A 54 -18.91 -7.38 2.36
CA THR A 54 -19.83 -6.26 2.26
C THR A 54 -19.21 -4.97 2.78
N ALA A 55 -19.59 -3.84 2.19
CA ALA A 55 -19.33 -2.50 2.72
C ALA A 55 -20.57 -1.93 3.45
N SER A 56 -21.67 -2.68 3.52
CA SER A 56 -22.89 -2.28 4.22
C SER A 56 -23.04 -3.05 5.55
N PHE A 57 -23.26 -2.31 6.63
CA PHE A 57 -23.34 -2.86 8.00
C PHE A 57 -24.79 -2.96 8.51
N THR A 58 -25.77 -2.90 7.63
CA THR A 58 -27.14 -3.22 8.01
C THR A 58 -27.29 -4.70 8.39
N PRO A 59 -28.16 -5.05 9.35
CA PRO A 59 -28.39 -6.44 9.73
C PRO A 59 -28.74 -7.35 8.52
N GLU A 60 -29.47 -6.80 7.56
CA GLU A 60 -29.84 -7.51 6.34
C GLU A 60 -28.63 -7.78 5.44
N ALA A 61 -27.79 -6.78 5.19
CA ALA A 61 -26.57 -6.94 4.38
C ALA A 61 -25.63 -7.96 5.01
N ILE A 62 -25.43 -7.91 6.32
CA ILE A 62 -24.61 -8.88 7.05
C ILE A 62 -25.18 -10.29 6.91
N LYS A 63 -26.50 -10.46 7.10
CA LYS A 63 -27.16 -11.75 6.92
C LYS A 63 -27.02 -12.30 5.49
N ASN A 64 -27.17 -11.44 4.49
CA ASN A 64 -26.98 -11.82 3.09
C ASN A 64 -25.53 -12.23 2.81
N THR A 65 -24.55 -11.53 3.37
CA THR A 65 -23.12 -11.87 3.26
C THR A 65 -22.82 -13.23 3.86
N ILE A 66 -23.41 -13.55 5.03
CA ILE A 66 -23.27 -14.87 5.67
C ILE A 66 -23.86 -15.96 4.76
N ASN A 67 -25.06 -15.75 4.22
CA ASN A 67 -25.70 -16.73 3.33
C ASN A 67 -24.90 -16.93 2.04
N LEU A 68 -24.33 -15.86 1.46
CA LEU A 68 -23.48 -15.95 0.28
C LEU A 68 -22.20 -16.75 0.56
N ALA A 69 -21.52 -16.47 1.67
CA ALA A 69 -20.33 -17.22 2.05
C ALA A 69 -20.62 -18.72 2.24
N LEU A 70 -21.72 -19.04 2.91
CA LEU A 70 -22.17 -20.43 3.06
C LEU A 70 -22.51 -21.10 1.74
N ASN A 71 -23.20 -20.41 0.84
CA ASN A 71 -23.55 -20.94 -0.48
C ASN A 71 -22.30 -21.20 -1.34
N TYR A 72 -21.29 -20.33 -1.27
CA TYR A 72 -20.06 -20.49 -2.03
C TYR A 72 -19.25 -21.73 -1.64
N THR A 73 -19.43 -22.29 -0.44
CA THR A 73 -18.80 -23.56 -0.07
C THR A 73 -19.19 -24.69 -1.03
N ALA A 74 -20.37 -24.66 -1.62
CA ALA A 74 -20.82 -25.68 -2.57
C ALA A 74 -20.04 -25.71 -3.88
N TYR A 75 -19.39 -24.60 -4.23
CA TYR A 75 -18.65 -24.42 -5.49
C TYR A 75 -17.14 -24.55 -5.35
N SER A 76 -16.62 -24.68 -4.12
CA SER A 76 -15.18 -24.89 -3.89
C SER A 76 -14.87 -26.39 -3.81
N ASP A 77 -13.64 -26.76 -4.18
CA ASP A 77 -13.16 -28.12 -4.00
C ASP A 77 -12.92 -28.45 -2.53
N PRO A 78 -13.19 -29.69 -2.08
CA PRO A 78 -12.89 -30.08 -0.71
C PRO A 78 -11.39 -30.18 -0.45
N ASN A 79 -10.95 -29.61 0.63
CA ASN A 79 -9.55 -29.70 1.08
C ASN A 79 -9.51 -30.15 2.54
N PRO A 80 -9.06 -31.39 2.85
CA PRO A 80 -9.04 -31.92 4.22
C PRO A 80 -8.05 -31.21 5.14
N TYR A 81 -7.15 -30.39 4.59
CA TYR A 81 -6.18 -29.59 5.36
C TYR A 81 -6.64 -28.18 5.62
N LEU A 82 -7.86 -27.84 5.19
CA LEU A 82 -8.41 -26.49 5.33
C LEU A 82 -8.89 -26.29 6.76
N THR A 83 -8.26 -25.35 7.47
CA THR A 83 -8.66 -24.91 8.81
C THR A 83 -8.25 -23.45 9.02
N LEU A 84 -8.87 -22.80 9.99
CA LEU A 84 -8.49 -21.45 10.42
C LEU A 84 -7.29 -21.50 11.38
N VAL A 85 -6.62 -20.37 11.51
CA VAL A 85 -5.51 -20.24 12.44
C VAL A 85 -5.99 -20.35 13.88
N GLU A 86 -5.19 -21.02 14.70
CA GLU A 86 -5.38 -21.10 16.15
C GLU A 86 -4.87 -19.82 16.82
N LYS A 87 -5.43 -19.52 17.99
CA LYS A 87 -4.96 -18.42 18.81
C LYS A 87 -3.48 -18.61 19.17
N GLN A 88 -2.69 -17.60 18.93
CA GLN A 88 -1.26 -17.55 19.26
C GLN A 88 -0.95 -16.27 20.04
N ASN A 89 0.23 -16.23 20.64
CA ASN A 89 0.78 -15.01 21.20
C ASN A 89 1.50 -14.24 20.10
N TYR A 90 0.99 -13.08 19.75
CA TYR A 90 1.60 -12.20 18.76
C TYR A 90 2.49 -11.17 19.48
N PRO A 91 3.70 -10.88 18.95
CA PRO A 91 4.51 -9.78 19.48
C PRO A 91 3.83 -8.45 19.20
N GLU A 92 3.99 -7.48 20.08
CA GLU A 92 3.65 -6.10 19.76
C GLU A 92 4.63 -5.55 18.76
N VAL A 93 4.11 -4.98 17.68
CA VAL A 93 4.89 -4.32 16.63
C VAL A 93 4.39 -2.89 16.47
N GLN A 94 5.31 -1.93 16.52
CA GLN A 94 4.95 -0.52 16.31
C GLN A 94 4.77 -0.24 14.81
N THR A 95 3.55 -0.29 14.36
CA THR A 95 3.16 -0.12 12.95
C THR A 95 2.38 1.17 12.69
N TYR A 96 2.08 1.94 13.74
CA TYR A 96 1.23 3.13 13.66
C TYR A 96 1.92 4.36 14.25
N ASP A 97 1.84 5.48 13.53
CA ASP A 97 2.22 6.81 13.99
C ASP A 97 1.06 7.79 13.75
N GLU A 98 0.43 8.25 14.84
CA GLU A 98 -0.69 9.20 14.79
C GLU A 98 -0.31 10.55 14.14
N LYS A 99 0.96 10.93 14.17
CA LYS A 99 1.45 12.18 13.59
C LYS A 99 1.19 12.27 12.10
N ILE A 100 1.15 11.13 11.39
CA ILE A 100 0.83 11.11 9.96
C ILE A 100 -0.55 11.72 9.71
N ALA A 101 -1.57 11.29 10.46
CA ALA A 101 -2.92 11.81 10.33
C ALA A 101 -3.08 13.25 10.88
N GLN A 102 -2.31 13.61 11.93
CA GLN A 102 -2.39 14.92 12.59
C GLN A 102 -1.64 16.02 11.84
N THR A 103 -0.69 15.68 10.97
CA THR A 103 0.08 16.68 10.21
C THR A 103 -0.82 17.42 9.23
N SER A 104 -0.64 18.73 9.15
CA SER A 104 -1.45 19.59 8.30
C SER A 104 -1.25 19.25 6.80
N LEU A 105 -2.26 19.52 5.98
CA LEU A 105 -2.15 19.35 4.54
C LEU A 105 -1.04 20.25 3.95
N ASP A 106 -0.89 21.45 4.48
CA ASP A 106 0.11 22.42 4.01
C ASP A 106 1.55 21.91 4.27
N ASP A 107 1.81 21.26 5.40
CA ASP A 107 3.12 20.67 5.70
C ASP A 107 3.43 19.49 4.76
N LYS A 108 2.42 18.69 4.40
CA LYS A 108 2.57 17.59 3.45
C LYS A 108 2.83 18.10 2.03
N ILE A 109 2.16 19.17 1.62
CA ILE A 109 2.40 19.87 0.35
C ILE A 109 3.82 20.44 0.35
N TYR A 110 4.22 21.11 1.42
CA TYR A 110 5.54 21.69 1.57
C TYR A 110 6.64 20.64 1.44
N LEU A 111 6.47 19.47 2.05
CA LEU A 111 7.39 18.35 1.93
C LEU A 111 7.54 17.86 0.48
N ALA A 112 6.44 17.76 -0.26
CA ALA A 112 6.46 17.41 -1.68
C ALA A 112 7.16 18.48 -2.54
N CYS A 113 6.87 19.76 -2.30
CA CYS A 113 7.52 20.88 -3.00
C CYS A 113 9.03 20.95 -2.70
N GLN A 114 9.45 20.69 -1.46
CA GLN A 114 10.87 20.61 -1.11
C GLN A 114 11.57 19.49 -1.89
N CYS A 115 10.97 18.31 -1.98
CA CYS A 115 11.52 17.20 -2.75
C CYS A 115 11.64 17.56 -4.25
N GLU A 116 10.60 18.17 -4.84
CA GLU A 116 10.62 18.65 -6.23
C GLU A 116 11.78 19.61 -6.47
N SER A 117 11.90 20.62 -5.62
CA SER A 117 12.95 21.65 -5.70
C SER A 117 14.35 21.05 -5.58
N ALA A 118 14.52 20.11 -4.64
CA ALA A 118 15.79 19.41 -4.43
C ALA A 118 16.18 18.57 -5.65
N VAL A 119 15.24 17.87 -6.27
CA VAL A 119 15.49 17.11 -7.51
C VAL A 119 15.85 18.04 -8.67
N LEU A 120 15.12 19.15 -8.86
CA LEU A 120 15.40 20.13 -9.91
C LEU A 120 16.79 20.77 -9.77
N SER A 121 17.35 20.85 -8.56
CA SER A 121 18.68 21.38 -8.32
C SER A 121 19.82 20.43 -8.71
N LYS A 122 19.53 19.16 -9.01
CA LYS A 122 20.56 18.18 -9.35
C LYS A 122 21.07 18.35 -10.78
N PRO A 123 22.36 18.08 -11.03
CA PRO A 123 22.94 18.14 -12.37
C PRO A 123 22.19 17.23 -13.35
N ASN A 124 22.09 17.69 -14.59
CA ASN A 124 21.48 16.93 -15.69
C ASN A 124 19.99 16.59 -15.49
N ILE A 125 19.30 17.21 -14.56
CA ILE A 125 17.85 17.15 -14.44
C ILE A 125 17.25 18.31 -15.23
N ALA A 126 16.49 17.98 -16.27
CA ALA A 126 15.84 18.98 -17.13
C ALA A 126 14.51 19.47 -16.55
N LYS A 127 13.75 18.56 -15.95
CA LYS A 127 12.46 18.88 -15.31
C LYS A 127 12.03 17.76 -14.36
N VAL A 128 11.15 18.10 -13.43
CA VAL A 128 10.35 17.14 -12.69
C VAL A 128 9.00 16.97 -13.37
N GLU A 129 8.58 15.74 -13.61
CA GLU A 129 7.27 15.45 -14.17
C GLU A 129 6.17 15.61 -13.11
N HIS A 130 6.40 15.08 -11.93
CA HIS A 130 5.59 15.26 -10.73
C HIS A 130 6.34 14.75 -9.51
N THR A 131 5.95 15.28 -8.36
CA THR A 131 6.27 14.75 -7.04
C THR A 131 4.97 14.39 -6.35
N ALA A 132 4.90 13.23 -5.73
CA ALA A 132 3.71 12.79 -5.00
C ALA A 132 4.04 12.51 -3.53
N TYR A 133 3.15 12.96 -2.66
CA TYR A 133 3.07 12.50 -1.27
C TYR A 133 1.87 11.58 -1.15
N GLN A 134 2.04 10.47 -0.46
CA GLN A 134 0.98 9.50 -0.19
C GLN A 134 1.02 9.09 1.27
N GLU A 135 -0.13 8.87 1.85
CA GLU A 135 -0.27 8.28 3.17
C GLU A 135 -1.48 7.39 3.25
N ALA A 136 -1.43 6.41 4.13
CA ALA A 136 -2.61 5.68 4.55
C ALA A 136 -2.51 5.31 6.02
N VAL A 137 -3.68 5.25 6.64
CA VAL A 137 -3.91 4.66 7.95
C VAL A 137 -4.92 3.55 7.78
N SER A 138 -4.61 2.39 8.32
CA SER A 138 -5.47 1.21 8.29
C SER A 138 -5.67 0.68 9.69
N GLU A 139 -6.86 0.21 9.95
CA GLU A 139 -7.24 -0.44 11.19
C GLU A 139 -7.98 -1.73 10.85
N ILE A 140 -7.48 -2.86 11.36
CA ILE A 140 -7.92 -4.20 11.01
C ILE A 140 -8.31 -4.96 12.28
N TRP A 141 -9.45 -5.65 12.22
CA TRP A 141 -9.89 -6.60 13.23
C TRP A 141 -10.11 -7.97 12.62
N LEU A 142 -9.56 -8.98 13.23
CA LEU A 142 -9.73 -10.38 12.84
C LEU A 142 -10.29 -11.17 14.02
N TYR A 143 -11.42 -11.81 13.82
CA TYR A 143 -12.03 -12.71 14.77
C TYR A 143 -12.35 -14.05 14.10
N ASN A 144 -12.07 -15.16 14.80
CA ASN A 144 -12.45 -16.46 14.27
C ASN A 144 -13.00 -17.42 15.36
N SER A 145 -13.56 -18.55 14.90
CA SER A 145 -14.13 -19.57 15.79
C SER A 145 -13.11 -20.32 16.64
N HIS A 146 -11.80 -20.17 16.36
CA HIS A 146 -10.69 -20.72 17.16
C HIS A 146 -10.19 -19.74 18.23
N ASN A 147 -11.04 -18.79 18.65
CA ASN A 147 -10.75 -17.79 19.68
C ASN A 147 -9.62 -16.81 19.32
N VAL A 148 -9.31 -16.64 18.03
CA VAL A 148 -8.50 -15.51 17.58
C VAL A 148 -9.33 -14.24 17.74
N ALA A 149 -8.73 -13.23 18.37
CA ALA A 149 -9.22 -11.86 18.48
C ALA A 149 -8.00 -10.97 18.31
N ALA A 150 -7.74 -10.52 17.09
CA ALA A 150 -6.61 -9.69 16.75
C ALA A 150 -7.10 -8.31 16.28
N HIS A 151 -6.33 -7.30 16.62
CA HIS A 151 -6.55 -5.92 16.22
C HIS A 151 -5.19 -5.31 15.91
N GLU A 152 -5.10 -4.63 14.79
CA GLU A 152 -3.90 -3.93 14.35
C GLU A 152 -4.26 -2.56 13.80
N GLN A 153 -3.45 -1.57 14.15
CA GLN A 153 -3.41 -0.28 13.47
C GLN A 153 -2.07 -0.16 12.76
N SER A 154 -2.10 0.31 11.53
CA SER A 154 -0.91 0.60 10.76
C SER A 154 -1.03 1.93 10.03
N SER A 155 0.12 2.54 9.79
CA SER A 155 0.21 3.74 9.00
C SER A 155 1.44 3.70 8.12
N TYR A 156 1.39 4.38 7.00
CA TYR A 156 2.57 4.67 6.22
C TYR A 156 2.44 6.05 5.56
N CYS A 157 3.58 6.63 5.25
CA CYS A 157 3.67 7.77 4.35
C CYS A 157 4.85 7.57 3.39
N ALA A 158 4.72 8.12 2.21
CA ALA A 158 5.69 7.97 1.13
C ALA A 158 5.83 9.26 0.33
N LEU A 159 7.06 9.53 -0.10
CA LEU A 159 7.35 10.50 -1.15
C LEU A 159 7.83 9.76 -2.38
N SER A 160 7.39 10.19 -3.54
CA SER A 160 7.93 9.74 -4.82
C SER A 160 8.10 10.92 -5.76
N CYS A 161 9.11 10.84 -6.60
CA CYS A 161 9.38 11.88 -7.60
C CYS A 161 9.78 11.21 -8.91
N THR A 162 9.29 11.75 -10.01
CA THR A 162 9.68 11.35 -11.37
C THR A 162 10.26 12.55 -12.09
N ALA A 163 11.46 12.38 -12.63
CA ALA A 163 12.17 13.44 -13.32
C ALA A 163 12.72 12.98 -14.67
N LEU A 164 12.90 13.94 -15.57
CA LEU A 164 13.58 13.77 -16.84
C LEU A 164 15.02 14.28 -16.71
N GLY A 165 15.97 13.36 -16.91
CA GLY A 165 17.38 13.67 -17.07
C GLY A 165 17.76 13.97 -18.52
N THR A 166 18.80 14.78 -18.74
CA THR A 166 19.37 15.03 -20.05
C THR A 166 20.83 15.47 -19.96
N ASP A 167 21.62 15.09 -20.95
CA ASP A 167 22.97 15.63 -21.20
C ASP A 167 23.00 16.59 -22.40
N GLY A 168 21.82 16.95 -22.95
CA GLY A 168 21.66 17.76 -24.15
C GLY A 168 21.48 16.94 -25.42
N SER A 169 22.02 15.73 -25.49
CA SER A 169 21.91 14.83 -26.65
C SER A 169 20.99 13.64 -26.37
N ASP A 170 20.96 13.19 -25.14
CA ASP A 170 20.19 12.05 -24.68
C ASP A 170 19.23 12.43 -23.54
N ARG A 171 18.20 11.62 -23.35
CA ARG A 171 17.17 11.86 -22.33
C ARG A 171 16.72 10.53 -21.74
N ASP A 172 16.55 10.52 -20.42
CA ASP A 172 16.01 9.36 -19.72
C ASP A 172 15.11 9.80 -18.55
N ASN A 173 14.13 8.99 -18.21
CA ASN A 173 13.26 9.21 -17.06
C ASN A 173 13.72 8.37 -15.88
N GLY A 174 13.75 8.96 -14.70
CA GLY A 174 14.03 8.27 -13.46
C GLY A 174 13.01 8.58 -12.40
N SER A 175 12.66 7.56 -11.61
CA SER A 175 11.77 7.70 -10.46
C SER A 175 12.46 7.22 -9.20
N GLY A 176 12.31 7.99 -8.14
CA GLY A 176 12.75 7.64 -6.79
C GLY A 176 11.59 7.71 -5.82
N PHE A 177 11.74 7.02 -4.71
CA PHE A 177 10.76 7.04 -3.62
C PHE A 177 11.43 6.78 -2.27
N CYS A 178 10.80 7.24 -1.22
CA CYS A 178 11.06 6.83 0.16
C CYS A 178 9.75 6.61 0.88
N GLN A 179 9.72 5.62 1.76
CA GLN A 179 8.53 5.19 2.48
C GLN A 179 8.87 4.95 3.93
N ALA A 180 7.95 5.26 4.83
CA ALA A 180 8.11 5.04 6.25
C ALA A 180 6.76 4.81 6.93
N THR A 181 6.80 4.17 8.09
CA THR A 181 5.64 4.00 8.98
C THR A 181 5.46 5.20 9.92
N SER A 182 6.39 6.14 9.93
CA SER A 182 6.37 7.37 10.72
C SER A 182 6.65 8.58 9.83
N LEU A 183 6.00 9.70 10.10
CA LEU A 183 6.17 10.95 9.34
C LEU A 183 7.59 11.53 9.44
N SER A 184 8.32 11.23 10.50
CA SER A 184 9.71 11.67 10.68
C SER A 184 10.73 10.91 9.84
N ALA A 185 10.31 9.86 9.13
CA ALA A 185 11.20 8.93 8.47
C ALA A 185 11.23 8.94 6.93
N PRO A 186 10.24 9.49 6.16
CA PRO A 186 10.48 9.71 4.74
C PRO A 186 11.49 10.85 4.59
N ASP A 187 12.73 10.48 4.34
CA ASP A 187 13.78 11.45 4.08
C ASP A 187 13.68 11.92 2.61
N PRO A 188 13.29 13.19 2.35
CA PRO A 188 13.24 13.72 0.99
C PRO A 188 14.55 13.60 0.24
N GLN A 189 15.68 13.55 0.97
CA GLN A 189 16.99 13.40 0.36
C GLN A 189 17.16 12.02 -0.29
N ILE A 190 16.67 10.94 0.34
CA ILE A 190 16.68 9.59 -0.24
C ILE A 190 15.92 9.57 -1.56
N CYS A 191 14.70 10.12 -1.57
CA CYS A 191 13.89 10.24 -2.78
C CYS A 191 14.62 11.07 -3.87
N THR A 192 15.21 12.20 -3.48
CA THR A 192 15.94 13.10 -4.37
C THR A 192 17.14 12.41 -5.03
N GLU A 193 18.01 11.79 -4.24
CA GLU A 193 19.21 11.11 -4.75
C GLU A 193 18.86 9.94 -5.66
N MET A 194 17.86 9.14 -5.27
CA MET A 194 17.39 8.01 -6.07
C MET A 194 16.80 8.49 -7.40
N THR A 195 15.97 9.53 -7.39
CA THR A 195 15.36 10.10 -8.60
C THR A 195 16.43 10.62 -9.54
N ALA A 196 17.34 11.47 -9.04
CA ALA A 196 18.41 12.07 -9.85
C ALA A 196 19.34 11.00 -10.44
N LYS A 197 19.76 10.01 -9.64
CA LYS A 197 20.58 8.89 -10.10
C LYS A 197 19.90 8.12 -11.21
N ARG A 198 18.63 7.74 -11.03
CA ARG A 198 17.90 6.92 -12.02
C ARG A 198 17.59 7.69 -13.29
N ALA A 199 17.35 8.99 -13.21
CA ALA A 199 17.11 9.84 -14.38
C ALA A 199 18.38 10.11 -15.21
N THR A 200 19.57 9.87 -14.66
CA THR A 200 20.83 10.25 -15.32
C THR A 200 21.78 9.08 -15.57
N VAL A 201 21.59 7.94 -14.91
CA VAL A 201 22.55 6.81 -14.97
C VAL A 201 22.66 6.19 -16.37
N LEU A 202 21.62 6.27 -17.19
CA LEU A 202 21.58 5.72 -18.53
C LEU A 202 21.88 6.75 -19.64
N LEU A 203 22.12 8.02 -19.27
CA LEU A 203 22.50 9.03 -20.26
C LEU A 203 23.82 8.64 -20.94
N GLY A 204 23.82 8.65 -22.27
CA GLY A 204 24.95 8.21 -23.08
C GLY A 204 25.15 6.69 -23.12
N ALA A 205 24.21 5.89 -22.63
CA ALA A 205 24.24 4.43 -22.73
C ALA A 205 24.33 3.97 -24.19
N ARG A 206 25.08 2.90 -24.43
CA ARG A 206 25.30 2.34 -25.77
C ARG A 206 24.87 0.88 -25.81
N GLY A 207 24.37 0.46 -26.97
CA GLY A 207 24.10 -0.94 -27.24
C GLY A 207 25.38 -1.79 -27.11
N ILE A 208 25.26 -2.95 -26.47
CA ILE A 208 26.34 -3.93 -26.36
C ILE A 208 25.99 -5.17 -27.16
N ALA A 209 27.02 -5.93 -27.59
CA ALA A 209 26.82 -7.21 -28.24
C ALA A 209 26.15 -8.19 -27.28
N SER A 210 25.36 -9.15 -27.83
CA SER A 210 24.78 -10.23 -27.04
C SER A 210 25.87 -11.03 -26.34
N ALA A 211 25.72 -11.20 -25.03
CA ALA A 211 26.68 -11.92 -24.21
C ALA A 211 25.97 -12.81 -23.20
N LYS A 212 26.63 -13.89 -22.78
CA LYS A 212 26.22 -14.70 -21.64
C LYS A 212 27.04 -14.24 -20.43
N CYS A 213 26.41 -13.66 -19.46
CA CYS A 213 27.07 -13.13 -18.26
C CYS A 213 26.27 -13.42 -16.99
N ALA A 214 26.92 -13.30 -15.84
CA ALA A 214 26.22 -13.26 -14.56
C ALA A 214 25.46 -11.95 -14.43
N VAL A 215 24.26 -11.99 -13.89
CA VAL A 215 23.40 -10.85 -13.69
C VAL A 215 23.11 -10.70 -12.19
N VAL A 216 23.30 -9.51 -11.68
CA VAL A 216 22.86 -9.11 -10.33
C VAL A 216 21.68 -8.16 -10.51
N LEU A 217 20.53 -8.53 -9.95
CA LEU A 217 19.33 -7.69 -9.97
C LEU A 217 19.26 -6.87 -8.69
N ASP A 218 18.98 -5.58 -8.84
CA ASP A 218 18.60 -4.71 -7.76
C ASP A 218 17.20 -5.12 -7.27
N PRO A 219 16.90 -5.10 -5.98
CA PRO A 219 15.58 -5.49 -5.46
C PRO A 219 14.45 -4.50 -5.82
N TYR A 220 14.78 -3.38 -6.47
CA TYR A 220 13.82 -2.31 -6.83
C TYR A 220 13.54 -2.26 -8.32
#